data_bd384d22a2f0f04157e3cfbc2b800c0f
#
_entry.id   bd384d22a2f0f04157e3cfbc2b800c0f
#
_cell.length_a   1.000
_cell.length_b   1.000
_cell.length_c   1.000
_cell.angle_alpha   90.00
_cell.angle_beta   90.00
_cell.angle_gamma   90.00
#
_symmetry.space_group_name_H-M   'P 1'
#
loop_
_entity.id
_entity.type
_entity.pdbx_description
1 polymer ?
#
loop_
_entity_poly.entity_id
_entity_poly.type
_entity_poly.pdbx_seq_one_letter_code
_entity_poly.pdbx_strand_id
1 'polypeptide(L)'
;MFLVKILMGDNMNHEIDLQKYQIRTDLAIDLISNKESIKGIKSSKKTIDNIKITDVYIDDEGSKSINKKSGNYITIEFEDVTDYENRQKVKKIFVNELKQILNNNNITNDDSCLIVGLGNSNSTPDCLGPKSLENVIVTNHLFVYGEVEKGFRKTFTLTPGVMGTTGIETGEIIKSVVETIKPGFVIAIDALASQSIERVNKTIQMTDTGIHPGSGVGNSRKEISRDTLNIPVIAIGVPTVVDAVTIVSDTINYMFKHYSYNKNNIDNPINKLIPSTSLNYLNKEINVTEEDKKILMGTIGTLENEEIKQLIFEVLTPIGYNLMVTPKEIDFLMDKLSDIIGNGINNALHNKVNEIN
;
A
#
# COMPACT_ATOMS: atom_id res chain seq x y z
N MET A 1 19.11 -0.07 24.03
CA MET A 1 18.73 1.19 24.71
C MET A 1 19.84 2.20 24.45
N PHE A 2 19.69 3.01 23.40
CA PHE A 2 20.64 4.07 23.07
C PHE A 2 20.17 5.36 23.75
N LEU A 3 20.97 5.85 24.69
CA LEU A 3 20.77 7.13 25.36
C LEU A 3 21.27 8.24 24.41
N VAL A 4 20.37 9.02 23.84
CA VAL A 4 20.73 10.29 23.20
C VAL A 4 20.60 11.38 24.24
N LYS A 5 21.73 11.87 24.75
CA LYS A 5 21.78 13.03 25.64
C LYS A 5 21.66 14.31 24.83
N ILE A 6 20.45 14.86 24.71
CA ILE A 6 20.29 16.24 24.25
C ILE A 6 20.59 17.16 25.44
N LEU A 7 21.76 17.78 25.44
CA LEU A 7 22.14 18.82 26.43
C LEU A 7 21.39 20.11 26.08
N MET A 8 20.18 20.25 26.60
CA MET A 8 19.55 21.56 26.82
C MET A 8 19.60 21.84 28.31
N GLY A 9 20.53 22.70 28.77
CA GLY A 9 20.65 23.27 30.10
C GLY A 9 20.32 22.34 31.26
N ASP A 10 21.15 22.28 32.27
CA ASP A 10 21.07 21.41 33.45
C ASP A 10 19.65 20.92 33.80
N ASN A 11 19.45 19.59 33.74
CA ASN A 11 18.34 18.78 34.28
C ASN A 11 17.18 18.31 33.42
N MET A 12 17.26 18.17 32.10
CA MET A 12 16.29 17.32 31.40
C MET A 12 16.99 16.25 30.54
N ASN A 13 17.08 15.03 31.10
CA ASN A 13 17.38 13.85 30.31
C ASN A 13 16.08 13.43 29.61
N HIS A 14 15.91 13.74 28.31
CA HIS A 14 14.85 13.21 27.51
C HIS A 14 15.34 11.89 26.91
N GLU A 15 14.73 10.76 27.29
CA GLU A 15 14.98 9.46 26.68
C GLU A 15 14.01 9.28 25.50
N ILE A 16 14.54 9.21 24.29
CA ILE A 16 13.76 8.88 23.10
C ILE A 16 13.51 7.38 23.09
N ASP A 17 12.25 6.97 23.25
CA ASP A 17 11.85 5.56 23.19
C ASP A 17 11.56 5.16 21.74
N LEU A 18 12.58 4.69 21.03
CA LEU A 18 12.51 4.23 19.65
C LEU A 18 11.58 3.02 19.44
N GLN A 19 11.11 2.38 20.53
CA GLN A 19 10.17 1.25 20.41
C GLN A 19 8.70 1.70 20.29
N LYS A 20 8.38 2.93 20.73
CA LYS A 20 7.01 3.45 20.66
C LYS A 20 6.55 3.77 19.23
N TYR A 21 7.47 4.24 18.40
CA TYR A 21 7.17 4.59 17.03
C TYR A 21 7.68 3.53 16.07
N GLN A 22 6.77 2.87 15.38
CA GLN A 22 7.10 1.99 14.26
C GLN A 22 6.37 2.51 13.04
N ILE A 23 7.11 2.99 12.06
CA ILE A 23 6.56 3.26 10.73
C ILE A 23 6.15 1.92 10.14
N ARG A 24 4.86 1.76 9.94
CA ARG A 24 4.29 0.56 9.34
C ARG A 24 3.90 0.86 7.90
N THR A 25 4.21 -0.04 7.00
CA THR A 25 3.74 -0.02 5.63
C THR A 25 3.19 -1.37 5.26
N ASP A 26 2.09 -1.36 4.52
CA ASP A 26 1.53 -2.56 3.93
C ASP A 26 2.22 -2.89 2.59
N LEU A 27 2.91 -1.91 1.97
CA LEU A 27 3.57 -2.09 0.69
C LEU A 27 4.95 -2.75 0.82
N ALA A 28 5.18 -3.83 0.09
CA ALA A 28 6.48 -4.49 0.02
C ALA A 28 7.55 -3.60 -0.64
N ILE A 29 7.16 -2.81 -1.63
CA ILE A 29 8.07 -1.92 -2.36
C ILE A 29 8.67 -0.83 -1.46
N ASP A 30 7.95 -0.35 -0.43
CA ASP A 30 8.46 0.66 0.51
C ASP A 30 9.69 0.16 1.29
N LEU A 31 9.73 -1.14 1.59
CA LEU A 31 10.79 -1.77 2.37
C LEU A 31 12.04 -2.09 1.54
N ILE A 32 11.90 -2.14 0.22
CA ILE A 32 12.96 -2.54 -0.71
C ILE A 32 13.60 -1.32 -1.39
N SER A 33 12.87 -0.24 -1.56
CA SER A 33 13.29 0.95 -2.34
C SER A 33 14.60 1.58 -1.89
N ASN A 34 15.01 1.37 -0.65
CA ASN A 34 16.19 2.01 -0.03
C ASN A 34 17.40 1.07 0.13
N LYS A 35 17.35 -0.16 -0.43
CA LYS A 35 18.42 -1.14 -0.25
C LYS A 35 18.88 -1.72 -1.59
N GLU A 36 20.16 -1.66 -1.89
CA GLU A 36 20.75 -2.08 -3.19
C GLU A 36 20.63 -3.58 -3.47
N SER A 37 20.67 -4.45 -2.47
CA SER A 37 20.34 -5.88 -2.58
C SER A 37 20.07 -6.47 -1.21
N ILE A 38 18.94 -7.16 -1.06
CA ILE A 38 18.61 -7.92 0.15
C ILE A 38 18.65 -9.38 -0.24
N LYS A 39 19.41 -10.19 0.50
CA LYS A 39 19.49 -11.63 0.29
C LYS A 39 18.09 -12.24 0.47
N GLY A 40 17.71 -13.13 -0.45
CA GLY A 40 16.38 -13.75 -0.45
C GLY A 40 15.27 -12.89 -1.09
N ILE A 41 15.59 -11.76 -1.72
CA ILE A 41 14.63 -10.94 -2.45
C ILE A 41 15.07 -10.81 -3.90
N LYS A 42 14.16 -11.10 -4.82
CA LYS A 42 14.32 -10.89 -6.26
C LYS A 42 13.30 -9.87 -6.72
N SER A 43 13.74 -8.87 -7.45
CA SER A 43 12.83 -7.87 -8.02
C SER A 43 13.07 -7.70 -9.51
N SER A 44 11.99 -7.53 -10.25
CA SER A 44 12.04 -7.14 -11.65
C SER A 44 11.13 -5.92 -11.87
N LYS A 45 11.54 -5.03 -12.77
CA LYS A 45 10.78 -3.81 -13.09
C LYS A 45 10.53 -3.76 -14.59
N LYS A 46 9.29 -3.47 -14.96
CA LYS A 46 8.89 -3.21 -16.34
C LYS A 46 8.03 -1.95 -16.41
N THR A 47 8.04 -1.23 -17.52
CA THR A 47 7.19 -0.05 -17.74
C THR A 47 6.37 -0.29 -19.01
N ILE A 48 5.06 -0.12 -18.92
CA ILE A 48 4.11 -0.24 -20.02
C ILE A 48 3.24 1.01 -20.00
N ASP A 49 3.20 1.77 -21.10
CA ASP A 49 2.36 2.97 -21.23
C ASP A 49 2.53 3.97 -20.07
N ASN A 50 3.75 4.23 -19.64
CA ASN A 50 4.13 5.06 -18.48
C ASN A 50 3.70 4.52 -17.10
N ILE A 51 3.15 3.32 -17.04
CA ILE A 51 2.80 2.65 -15.81
C ILE A 51 3.95 1.71 -15.43
N LYS A 52 4.46 1.86 -14.22
CA LYS A 52 5.55 1.04 -13.69
C LYS A 52 4.97 -0.18 -13.00
N ILE A 53 5.52 -1.34 -13.32
CA ILE A 53 5.16 -2.60 -12.69
C ILE A 53 6.42 -3.15 -12.05
N THR A 54 6.36 -3.41 -10.76
CA THR A 54 7.46 -4.00 -10.00
C THR A 54 6.99 -5.34 -9.44
N ASP A 55 7.64 -6.42 -9.89
CA ASP A 55 7.44 -7.75 -9.37
C ASP A 55 8.51 -8.03 -8.33
N VAL A 56 8.12 -8.46 -7.14
CA VAL A 56 9.01 -8.81 -6.04
C VAL A 56 8.67 -10.20 -5.56
N TYR A 57 9.66 -11.08 -5.58
CA TYR A 57 9.58 -12.39 -4.95
C TYR A 57 10.44 -12.39 -3.69
N ILE A 58 9.84 -12.78 -2.57
CA ILE A 58 10.48 -12.87 -1.26
C ILE A 58 10.52 -14.34 -0.87
N ASP A 59 11.71 -14.88 -0.63
CA ASP A 59 11.87 -16.23 -0.06
C ASP A 59 11.90 -16.20 1.48
N ASP A 60 12.08 -17.35 2.11
CA ASP A 60 12.07 -17.47 3.58
C ASP A 60 13.22 -16.72 4.28
N GLU A 61 14.35 -16.47 3.59
CA GLU A 61 15.45 -15.69 4.13
C GLU A 61 15.13 -14.18 4.04
N GLY A 62 14.61 -13.75 2.90
CA GLY A 62 14.13 -12.39 2.68
C GLY A 62 12.99 -12.03 3.62
N SER A 63 12.06 -12.96 3.86
CA SER A 63 10.93 -12.81 4.79
C SER A 63 11.39 -12.39 6.19
N LYS A 64 12.42 -13.03 6.72
CA LYS A 64 13.01 -12.70 8.04
C LYS A 64 13.69 -11.33 8.06
N SER A 65 14.26 -10.92 6.91
CA SER A 65 15.03 -9.68 6.81
C SER A 65 14.15 -8.41 6.77
N ILE A 66 12.95 -8.51 6.21
CA ILE A 66 12.04 -7.36 6.04
C ILE A 66 10.69 -7.53 6.75
N ASN A 67 10.52 -8.63 7.51
CA ASN A 67 9.28 -8.94 8.23
C ASN A 67 8.03 -8.92 7.33
N LYS A 68 8.14 -9.51 6.13
CA LYS A 68 7.05 -9.75 5.19
C LYS A 68 7.00 -11.23 4.85
N LYS A 69 5.81 -11.79 4.59
CA LYS A 69 5.67 -13.20 4.21
C LYS A 69 6.41 -13.52 2.91
N SER A 70 6.92 -14.74 2.83
CA SER A 70 7.46 -15.29 1.58
C SER A 70 6.35 -15.47 0.55
N GLY A 71 6.62 -15.04 -0.71
CA GLY A 71 5.67 -15.08 -1.81
C GLY A 71 5.89 -13.97 -2.83
N ASN A 72 4.89 -13.77 -3.68
CA ASN A 72 4.93 -12.81 -4.78
C ASN A 72 4.19 -11.53 -4.43
N TYR A 73 4.80 -10.39 -4.74
CA TYR A 73 4.22 -9.06 -4.58
C TYR A 73 4.35 -8.32 -5.91
N ILE A 74 3.24 -7.93 -6.49
CA ILE A 74 3.18 -7.13 -7.72
C ILE A 74 2.70 -5.74 -7.36
N THR A 75 3.48 -4.73 -7.71
CA THR A 75 3.15 -3.32 -7.47
C THR A 75 3.00 -2.62 -8.81
N ILE A 76 1.84 -2.01 -9.04
CA ILE A 76 1.49 -1.22 -10.23
C ILE A 76 1.45 0.23 -9.79
N GLU A 77 2.38 1.06 -10.30
CA GLU A 77 2.48 2.49 -9.98
C GLU A 77 2.07 3.32 -11.21
N PHE A 78 1.19 4.28 -11.01
CA PHE A 78 0.64 5.17 -12.05
C PHE A 78 0.50 6.60 -11.52
N GLU A 79 0.44 7.59 -12.41
CA GLU A 79 0.39 8.99 -12.00
C GLU A 79 -1.03 9.47 -11.71
N ASP A 80 -1.99 9.10 -12.55
CA ASP A 80 -3.36 9.60 -12.48
C ASP A 80 -4.37 8.54 -12.93
N VAL A 81 -5.51 8.48 -12.24
CA VAL A 81 -6.68 7.66 -12.62
C VAL A 81 -7.93 8.50 -12.87
N THR A 82 -7.82 9.82 -12.80
CA THR A 82 -8.92 10.74 -13.12
C THR A 82 -9.13 10.82 -14.63
N ASP A 83 -8.04 10.78 -15.40
CA ASP A 83 -8.09 10.65 -16.84
C ASP A 83 -8.63 9.27 -17.27
N TYR A 84 -9.60 9.26 -18.18
CA TYR A 84 -10.27 8.04 -18.63
C TYR A 84 -9.34 7.09 -19.36
N GLU A 85 -8.51 7.57 -20.29
CA GLU A 85 -7.63 6.73 -21.09
C GLU A 85 -6.56 6.08 -20.22
N ASN A 86 -5.96 6.87 -19.30
CA ASN A 86 -4.98 6.33 -18.37
C ASN A 86 -5.61 5.29 -17.44
N ARG A 87 -6.82 5.54 -16.94
CA ARG A 87 -7.57 4.58 -16.13
C ARG A 87 -7.81 3.25 -16.85
N GLN A 88 -8.14 3.28 -18.16
CA GLN A 88 -8.30 2.05 -18.95
C GLN A 88 -6.97 1.28 -19.11
N LYS A 89 -5.84 1.99 -19.27
CA LYS A 89 -4.51 1.38 -19.30
C LYS A 89 -4.17 0.70 -17.99
N VAL A 90 -4.39 1.39 -16.86
CA VAL A 90 -4.18 0.84 -15.50
C VAL A 90 -5.05 -0.41 -15.31
N LYS A 91 -6.35 -0.34 -15.65
CA LYS A 91 -7.27 -1.49 -15.57
C LYS A 91 -6.78 -2.68 -16.38
N LYS A 92 -6.35 -2.47 -17.64
CA LYS A 92 -5.82 -3.53 -18.49
C LYS A 92 -4.59 -4.21 -17.91
N ILE A 93 -3.66 -3.44 -17.37
CA ILE A 93 -2.47 -3.97 -16.69
C ILE A 93 -2.89 -4.75 -15.45
N PHE A 94 -3.75 -4.18 -14.60
CA PHE A 94 -4.27 -4.86 -13.41
C PHE A 94 -4.90 -6.22 -13.75
N VAL A 95 -5.73 -6.30 -14.78
CA VAL A 95 -6.35 -7.55 -15.24
C VAL A 95 -5.31 -8.58 -15.64
N ASN A 96 -4.29 -8.17 -16.39
CA ASN A 96 -3.23 -9.08 -16.84
C ASN A 96 -2.40 -9.63 -15.67
N GLU A 97 -2.00 -8.76 -14.75
CA GLU A 97 -1.22 -9.17 -13.58
C GLU A 97 -2.07 -10.03 -12.62
N LEU A 98 -3.37 -9.74 -12.47
CA LEU A 98 -4.27 -10.59 -11.67
C LEU A 98 -4.43 -11.97 -12.30
N LYS A 99 -4.62 -12.08 -13.62
CA LYS A 99 -4.65 -13.38 -14.32
C LYS A 99 -3.35 -14.15 -14.15
N GLN A 100 -2.19 -13.47 -14.16
CA GLN A 100 -0.90 -14.10 -13.96
C GLN A 100 -0.77 -14.66 -12.52
N ILE A 101 -1.16 -13.90 -11.49
CA ILE A 101 -1.15 -14.37 -10.10
C ILE A 101 -2.08 -15.59 -9.93
N LEU A 102 -3.28 -15.57 -10.49
CA LEU A 102 -4.21 -16.70 -10.42
C LEU A 102 -3.61 -17.95 -11.05
N ASN A 103 -3.01 -17.83 -12.23
CA ASN A 103 -2.36 -18.95 -12.93
C ASN A 103 -1.16 -19.50 -12.13
N ASN A 104 -0.34 -18.64 -11.55
CA ASN A 104 0.83 -19.03 -10.74
C ASN A 104 0.42 -19.81 -9.48
N ASN A 105 -0.81 -19.58 -8.98
CA ASN A 105 -1.37 -20.29 -7.84
C ASN A 105 -2.22 -21.51 -8.25
N ASN A 106 -2.13 -21.96 -9.52
CA ASN A 106 -2.89 -23.07 -10.08
C ASN A 106 -4.42 -22.95 -9.96
N ILE A 107 -4.92 -21.70 -9.94
CA ILE A 107 -6.36 -21.42 -9.90
C ILE A 107 -6.91 -21.50 -11.31
N THR A 108 -7.84 -22.46 -11.52
CA THR A 108 -8.47 -22.74 -12.82
C THR A 108 -9.74 -21.90 -13.02
N ASN A 109 -10.30 -21.92 -14.22
CA ASN A 109 -11.57 -21.23 -14.51
C ASN A 109 -12.78 -21.84 -13.80
N ASP A 110 -12.69 -23.09 -13.37
CA ASP A 110 -13.77 -23.82 -12.71
C ASP A 110 -13.81 -23.58 -11.18
N ASP A 111 -12.73 -23.05 -10.61
CA ASP A 111 -12.65 -22.76 -9.19
C ASP A 111 -13.56 -21.57 -8.83
N SER A 112 -14.43 -21.74 -7.85
CA SER A 112 -15.29 -20.67 -7.35
C SER A 112 -14.49 -19.66 -6.51
N CYS A 113 -14.91 -18.38 -6.56
CA CYS A 113 -14.23 -17.28 -5.90
C CYS A 113 -15.11 -16.58 -4.87
N LEU A 114 -14.61 -16.42 -3.63
CA LEU A 114 -15.15 -15.47 -2.68
C LEU A 114 -14.34 -14.16 -2.74
N ILE A 115 -15.00 -13.05 -3.06
CA ILE A 115 -14.39 -11.72 -3.10
C ILE A 115 -14.80 -10.98 -1.81
N VAL A 116 -13.82 -10.59 -1.01
CA VAL A 116 -14.01 -9.95 0.30
C VAL A 116 -13.58 -8.51 0.23
N GLY A 117 -14.49 -7.58 0.48
CA GLY A 117 -14.20 -6.14 0.62
C GLY A 117 -13.95 -5.79 2.08
N LEU A 118 -12.69 -5.63 2.47
CA LEU A 118 -12.27 -5.24 3.81
C LEU A 118 -12.40 -3.72 4.00
N GLY A 119 -12.50 -3.31 5.26
CA GLY A 119 -12.56 -1.91 5.66
C GLY A 119 -13.95 -1.46 6.12
N ASN A 120 -14.08 -0.16 6.32
CA ASN A 120 -15.26 0.50 6.84
C ASN A 120 -15.94 1.35 5.77
N SER A 121 -17.12 0.96 5.31
CA SER A 121 -17.91 1.70 4.31
C SER A 121 -18.28 3.13 4.73
N ASN A 122 -18.25 3.44 6.04
CA ASN A 122 -18.54 4.76 6.57
C ASN A 122 -17.29 5.67 6.70
N SER A 123 -16.13 5.19 6.31
CA SER A 123 -14.87 5.94 6.35
C SER A 123 -14.26 5.98 4.96
N THR A 124 -14.30 7.12 4.28
CA THR A 124 -13.85 7.21 2.88
C THR A 124 -12.45 6.63 2.64
N PRO A 125 -11.41 6.92 3.44
CA PRO A 125 -10.09 6.34 3.22
C PRO A 125 -10.03 4.81 3.39
N ASP A 126 -11.04 4.22 4.06
CA ASP A 126 -11.10 2.80 4.41
C ASP A 126 -12.22 2.05 3.66
N CYS A 127 -12.89 2.69 2.70
CA CYS A 127 -14.04 2.10 2.00
C CYS A 127 -13.71 1.39 0.68
N LEU A 128 -12.44 1.28 0.31
CA LEU A 128 -12.03 0.72 -0.99
C LEU A 128 -12.60 -0.67 -1.24
N GLY A 129 -12.47 -1.57 -0.26
CA GLY A 129 -12.97 -2.93 -0.37
C GLY A 129 -14.48 -2.98 -0.60
N PRO A 130 -15.31 -2.47 0.33
CA PRO A 130 -16.76 -2.41 0.17
C PRO A 130 -17.20 -1.78 -1.15
N LYS A 131 -16.61 -0.64 -1.51
CA LYS A 131 -16.97 0.09 -2.73
C LYS A 131 -16.58 -0.64 -4.01
N SER A 132 -15.47 -1.38 -4.01
CA SER A 132 -15.07 -2.21 -5.15
C SER A 132 -16.08 -3.33 -5.42
N LEU A 133 -16.69 -3.88 -4.36
CA LEU A 133 -17.68 -4.95 -4.49
C LEU A 133 -18.99 -4.50 -5.15
N GLU A 134 -19.32 -3.20 -5.11
CA GLU A 134 -20.50 -2.65 -5.81
C GLU A 134 -20.40 -2.86 -7.33
N ASN A 135 -19.20 -2.96 -7.86
CA ASN A 135 -18.92 -3.17 -9.28
C ASN A 135 -18.69 -4.65 -9.65
N VAL A 136 -18.68 -5.56 -8.67
CA VAL A 136 -18.38 -6.99 -8.92
C VAL A 136 -19.63 -7.75 -9.33
N ILE A 137 -19.51 -8.55 -10.37
CA ILE A 137 -20.57 -9.45 -10.86
C ILE A 137 -20.64 -10.68 -9.95
N VAL A 138 -21.77 -10.86 -9.24
CA VAL A 138 -22.05 -12.02 -8.40
C VAL A 138 -22.88 -13.02 -9.21
N THR A 139 -22.41 -14.25 -9.32
CA THR A 139 -23.00 -15.24 -10.23
C THR A 139 -23.47 -16.52 -9.55
N ASN A 140 -23.04 -16.82 -8.30
CA ASN A 140 -23.34 -18.11 -7.70
C ASN A 140 -24.83 -18.46 -7.67
N HIS A 141 -25.70 -17.49 -7.39
CA HIS A 141 -27.16 -17.70 -7.38
C HIS A 141 -27.70 -18.12 -8.75
N LEU A 142 -27.10 -17.62 -9.83
CA LEU A 142 -27.47 -17.98 -11.21
C LEU A 142 -27.10 -19.45 -11.52
N PHE A 143 -25.95 -19.92 -11.02
CA PHE A 143 -25.55 -21.33 -11.14
C PHE A 143 -26.51 -22.29 -10.41
N VAL A 144 -27.13 -21.85 -9.34
CA VAL A 144 -28.14 -22.64 -8.62
C VAL A 144 -29.41 -22.80 -9.48
N TYR A 145 -29.77 -21.79 -10.25
CA TYR A 145 -30.93 -21.82 -11.16
C TYR A 145 -30.65 -22.44 -12.53
N GLY A 146 -29.38 -22.75 -12.85
CA GLY A 146 -29.01 -23.39 -14.11
C GLY A 146 -29.00 -22.45 -15.32
N GLU A 147 -28.98 -21.13 -15.14
CA GLU A 147 -29.15 -20.11 -16.18
C GLU A 147 -27.83 -19.36 -16.52
N VAL A 148 -26.67 -20.00 -16.36
CA VAL A 148 -25.39 -19.32 -16.60
C VAL A 148 -24.77 -19.73 -17.91
N GLU A 149 -24.47 -18.75 -18.75
CA GLU A 149 -23.71 -18.98 -19.97
C GLU A 149 -22.28 -19.44 -19.68
N LYS A 150 -21.72 -20.24 -20.58
CA LYS A 150 -20.32 -20.67 -20.50
C LYS A 150 -19.39 -19.47 -20.55
N GLY A 151 -18.39 -19.46 -19.68
CA GLY A 151 -17.41 -18.37 -19.55
C GLY A 151 -17.59 -17.48 -18.33
N PHE A 152 -18.65 -17.69 -17.55
CA PHE A 152 -18.79 -17.13 -16.22
C PHE A 152 -18.24 -18.08 -15.15
N ARG A 153 -17.59 -17.53 -14.13
CA ARG A 153 -17.11 -18.23 -12.92
C ARG A 153 -18.15 -18.10 -11.81
N LYS A 154 -18.24 -19.07 -10.90
CA LYS A 154 -19.01 -18.93 -9.66
C LYS A 154 -18.33 -17.91 -8.75
N THR A 155 -19.00 -16.79 -8.46
CA THR A 155 -18.51 -15.72 -7.60
C THR A 155 -19.48 -15.39 -6.48
N PHE A 156 -18.90 -15.13 -5.32
CA PHE A 156 -19.57 -14.66 -4.10
C PHE A 156 -18.90 -13.36 -3.68
N THR A 157 -19.62 -12.48 -3.00
CA THR A 157 -19.07 -11.28 -2.38
C THR A 157 -19.41 -11.23 -0.89
N LEU A 158 -18.52 -10.64 -0.09
CA LEU A 158 -18.70 -10.46 1.33
C LEU A 158 -18.08 -9.12 1.76
N THR A 159 -18.87 -8.27 2.41
CA THR A 159 -18.40 -7.08 3.14
C THR A 159 -18.55 -7.34 4.62
N PRO A 160 -17.51 -7.85 5.31
CA PRO A 160 -17.65 -8.27 6.72
C PRO A 160 -17.74 -7.10 7.69
N GLY A 161 -17.39 -5.87 7.24
CA GLY A 161 -17.24 -4.70 8.10
C GLY A 161 -16.02 -4.77 9.00
N VAL A 162 -15.92 -3.82 9.93
CA VAL A 162 -14.82 -3.75 10.90
C VAL A 162 -15.31 -4.14 12.29
N MET A 163 -14.41 -4.64 13.13
CA MET A 163 -14.72 -5.07 14.50
C MET A 163 -15.42 -3.98 15.33
N GLY A 164 -15.07 -2.70 15.10
CA GLY A 164 -15.73 -1.58 15.78
C GLY A 164 -17.23 -1.41 15.45
N THR A 165 -17.70 -1.94 14.31
CA THR A 165 -19.12 -1.88 13.91
C THR A 165 -19.85 -3.18 14.15
N THR A 166 -19.17 -4.32 14.06
CA THR A 166 -19.79 -5.65 14.15
C THR A 166 -19.66 -6.29 15.54
N GLY A 167 -18.64 -5.88 16.32
CA GLY A 167 -18.25 -6.55 17.56
C GLY A 167 -17.57 -7.91 17.37
N ILE A 168 -17.35 -8.33 16.11
CA ILE A 168 -16.78 -9.63 15.75
C ILE A 168 -15.47 -9.42 14.98
N GLU A 169 -14.47 -10.25 15.24
CA GLU A 169 -13.21 -10.24 14.49
C GLU A 169 -13.45 -10.57 13.01
N THR A 170 -13.01 -9.68 12.12
CA THR A 170 -13.26 -9.79 10.68
C THR A 170 -12.77 -11.12 10.10
N GLY A 171 -11.60 -11.61 10.54
CA GLY A 171 -11.06 -12.90 10.10
C GLY A 171 -11.93 -14.09 10.51
N GLU A 172 -12.64 -14.02 11.64
CA GLU A 172 -13.57 -15.07 12.08
C GLU A 172 -14.84 -15.13 11.22
N ILE A 173 -15.38 -13.95 10.86
CA ILE A 173 -16.51 -13.88 9.94
C ILE A 173 -16.14 -14.51 8.60
N ILE A 174 -14.99 -14.12 8.02
CA ILE A 174 -14.54 -14.63 6.73
C ILE A 174 -14.31 -16.13 6.79
N LYS A 175 -13.63 -16.62 7.84
CA LYS A 175 -13.38 -18.05 8.03
C LYS A 175 -14.67 -18.85 8.09
N SER A 176 -15.66 -18.41 8.85
CA SER A 176 -16.97 -19.08 8.98
C SER A 176 -17.70 -19.15 7.64
N VAL A 177 -17.63 -18.07 6.84
CA VAL A 177 -18.24 -18.05 5.51
C VAL A 177 -17.49 -19.00 4.56
N VAL A 178 -16.14 -19.00 4.56
CA VAL A 178 -15.33 -19.92 3.75
C VAL A 178 -15.63 -21.38 4.08
N GLU A 179 -15.74 -21.73 5.36
CA GLU A 179 -16.08 -23.08 5.80
C GLU A 179 -17.48 -23.52 5.34
N THR A 180 -18.41 -22.57 5.22
CA THR A 180 -19.79 -22.83 4.80
C THR A 180 -19.91 -22.98 3.28
N ILE A 181 -19.38 -22.02 2.50
CA ILE A 181 -19.57 -21.99 1.04
C ILE A 181 -18.47 -22.74 0.28
N LYS A 182 -17.32 -23.02 0.92
CA LYS A 182 -16.17 -23.76 0.40
C LYS A 182 -15.72 -23.25 -0.98
N PRO A 183 -15.33 -21.99 -1.11
CA PRO A 183 -14.83 -21.47 -2.37
C PRO A 183 -13.48 -22.08 -2.72
N GLY A 184 -13.11 -22.11 -3.99
CA GLY A 184 -11.80 -22.59 -4.43
C GLY A 184 -10.67 -21.64 -4.00
N PHE A 185 -10.95 -20.34 -3.93
CA PHE A 185 -9.98 -19.32 -3.48
C PHE A 185 -10.70 -18.05 -3.01
N VAL A 186 -9.94 -17.16 -2.37
CA VAL A 186 -10.40 -15.84 -1.89
C VAL A 186 -9.61 -14.73 -2.58
N ILE A 187 -10.30 -13.65 -2.97
CA ILE A 187 -9.70 -12.35 -3.27
C ILE A 187 -10.10 -11.40 -2.14
N ALA A 188 -9.11 -10.83 -1.42
CA ALA A 188 -9.33 -9.84 -0.38
C ALA A 188 -8.90 -8.46 -0.88
N ILE A 189 -9.78 -7.47 -0.77
CA ILE A 189 -9.55 -6.08 -1.19
C ILE A 189 -9.50 -5.21 0.06
N ASP A 190 -8.44 -4.39 0.23
CA ASP A 190 -8.27 -3.52 1.39
C ASP A 190 -7.64 -2.18 1.04
N ALA A 191 -7.90 -1.18 1.88
CA ALA A 191 -7.19 0.08 1.89
C ALA A 191 -5.89 -0.06 2.69
N LEU A 192 -4.77 0.37 2.13
CA LEU A 192 -3.45 0.21 2.71
C LEU A 192 -2.90 1.53 3.25
N ALA A 193 -1.86 1.45 4.08
CA ALA A 193 -1.01 2.57 4.46
C ALA A 193 0.33 2.51 3.72
N SER A 194 0.83 3.66 3.26
CA SER A 194 2.13 3.81 2.61
C SER A 194 3.10 4.62 3.48
N GLN A 195 4.40 4.38 3.28
CA GLN A 195 5.50 5.21 3.78
C GLN A 195 5.95 6.27 2.76
N SER A 196 5.16 6.51 1.71
CA SER A 196 5.47 7.51 0.70
C SER A 196 4.19 8.21 0.26
N ILE A 197 4.17 9.54 0.34
CA ILE A 197 3.06 10.36 -0.14
C ILE A 197 2.85 10.19 -1.66
N GLU A 198 3.91 9.92 -2.41
CA GLU A 198 3.86 9.76 -3.87
C GLU A 198 3.07 8.52 -4.30
N ARG A 199 2.91 7.52 -3.41
CA ARG A 199 2.20 6.27 -3.69
C ARG A 199 0.73 6.29 -3.29
N VAL A 200 0.32 7.26 -2.47
CA VAL A 200 -1.07 7.37 -1.99
C VAL A 200 -2.01 7.60 -3.18
N ASN A 201 -2.99 6.69 -3.34
CA ASN A 201 -3.96 6.65 -4.45
C ASN A 201 -3.34 6.52 -5.86
N LYS A 202 -2.05 6.16 -5.95
CA LYS A 202 -1.31 6.02 -7.21
C LYS A 202 -0.65 4.66 -7.36
N THR A 203 -1.01 3.71 -6.50
CA THR A 203 -0.38 2.39 -6.47
C THR A 203 -1.44 1.33 -6.20
N ILE A 204 -1.38 0.22 -6.92
CA ILE A 204 -2.12 -1.00 -6.61
C ILE A 204 -1.09 -2.08 -6.30
N GLN A 205 -1.19 -2.71 -5.14
CA GLN A 205 -0.39 -3.89 -4.80
C GLN A 205 -1.26 -5.14 -4.83
N MET A 206 -0.74 -6.21 -5.42
CA MET A 206 -1.33 -7.56 -5.39
C MET A 206 -0.31 -8.54 -4.81
N THR A 207 -0.78 -9.52 -4.05
CA THR A 207 0.07 -10.56 -3.48
C THR A 207 -0.69 -11.86 -3.27
N ASP A 208 0.02 -12.99 -3.32
CA ASP A 208 -0.50 -14.33 -3.00
C ASP A 208 -0.23 -14.75 -1.54
N THR A 209 0.29 -13.85 -0.73
CA THR A 209 0.65 -14.14 0.66
C THR A 209 -0.50 -13.89 1.67
N GLY A 210 -1.61 -13.31 1.19
CA GLY A 210 -2.70 -12.88 2.04
C GLY A 210 -2.49 -11.47 2.60
N ILE A 211 -3.28 -11.10 3.59
CA ILE A 211 -3.30 -9.76 4.18
C ILE A 211 -3.51 -9.81 5.70
N HIS A 212 -2.90 -8.83 6.39
CA HIS A 212 -3.16 -8.53 7.79
C HIS A 212 -3.98 -7.23 7.87
N PRO A 213 -5.31 -7.28 7.99
CA PRO A 213 -6.13 -6.08 8.00
C PRO A 213 -5.72 -5.11 9.09
N GLY A 214 -5.56 -3.82 8.75
CA GLY A 214 -5.19 -2.76 9.68
C GLY A 214 -3.75 -2.80 10.20
N SER A 215 -2.86 -3.62 9.64
CA SER A 215 -1.44 -3.69 10.06
C SER A 215 -0.72 -2.36 9.86
N GLY A 216 -0.99 -1.67 8.77
CA GLY A 216 -0.39 -0.37 8.44
C GLY A 216 -0.79 0.77 9.37
N VAL A 217 -1.90 0.63 10.09
CA VAL A 217 -2.39 1.63 11.07
C VAL A 217 -2.26 1.17 12.53
N GLY A 218 -1.48 0.11 12.78
CA GLY A 218 -1.19 -0.34 14.14
C GLY A 218 -2.21 -1.28 14.77
N ASN A 219 -3.26 -1.68 14.04
CA ASN A 219 -4.25 -2.63 14.50
C ASN A 219 -3.81 -4.06 14.16
N SER A 220 -3.39 -4.83 15.15
CA SER A 220 -3.06 -6.25 14.95
C SER A 220 -4.36 -7.08 14.92
N ARG A 221 -4.81 -7.45 13.72
CA ARG A 221 -5.96 -8.31 13.50
C ARG A 221 -5.52 -9.68 12.99
N LYS A 222 -6.45 -10.66 13.04
CA LYS A 222 -6.18 -11.98 12.50
C LYS A 222 -5.89 -11.90 11.00
N GLU A 223 -4.86 -12.61 10.60
CA GLU A 223 -4.44 -12.72 9.22
C GLU A 223 -5.48 -13.44 8.38
N ILE A 224 -5.63 -12.98 7.13
CA ILE A 224 -6.42 -13.63 6.09
C ILE A 224 -5.44 -14.13 5.04
N SER A 225 -5.10 -15.41 5.10
CA SER A 225 -4.10 -16.03 4.24
C SER A 225 -4.41 -17.48 3.97
N ARG A 226 -3.60 -18.10 3.12
CA ARG A 226 -3.68 -19.54 2.86
C ARG A 226 -3.51 -20.37 4.14
N ASP A 227 -2.67 -19.92 5.06
CA ASP A 227 -2.39 -20.64 6.31
C ASP A 227 -3.61 -20.64 7.25
N THR A 228 -4.40 -19.58 7.23
CA THR A 228 -5.58 -19.44 8.11
C THR A 228 -6.86 -20.02 7.51
N LEU A 229 -6.99 -19.98 6.18
CA LEU A 229 -8.21 -20.39 5.47
C LEU A 229 -8.07 -21.76 4.76
N ASN A 230 -6.85 -22.31 4.65
CA ASN A 230 -6.52 -23.56 3.93
C ASN A 230 -6.87 -23.57 2.43
N ILE A 231 -7.03 -22.39 1.84
CA ILE A 231 -7.28 -22.16 0.41
C ILE A 231 -6.42 -20.99 -0.07
N PRO A 232 -6.12 -20.87 -1.38
CA PRO A 232 -5.40 -19.71 -1.90
C PRO A 232 -6.10 -18.40 -1.56
N VAL A 233 -5.31 -17.40 -1.16
CA VAL A 233 -5.78 -16.03 -0.87
C VAL A 233 -4.94 -15.05 -1.68
N ILE A 234 -5.58 -14.30 -2.54
CA ILE A 234 -4.97 -13.19 -3.27
C ILE A 234 -5.41 -11.89 -2.60
N ALA A 235 -4.47 -11.08 -2.16
CA ALA A 235 -4.77 -9.77 -1.60
C ALA A 235 -4.51 -8.68 -2.64
N ILE A 236 -5.42 -7.71 -2.69
CA ILE A 236 -5.36 -6.52 -3.55
C ILE A 236 -5.51 -5.31 -2.65
N GLY A 237 -4.60 -4.35 -2.74
CA GLY A 237 -4.67 -3.17 -1.91
C GLY A 237 -4.20 -1.91 -2.61
N VAL A 238 -4.74 -0.78 -2.16
CA VAL A 238 -4.34 0.56 -2.59
C VAL A 238 -4.01 1.37 -1.36
N PRO A 239 -2.85 2.03 -1.31
CA PRO A 239 -2.55 2.96 -0.23
C PRO A 239 -3.44 4.20 -0.35
N THR A 240 -4.27 4.42 0.65
CA THR A 240 -5.22 5.53 0.73
C THR A 240 -4.79 6.59 1.73
N VAL A 241 -3.88 6.21 2.62
CA VAL A 241 -3.37 7.07 3.69
C VAL A 241 -1.85 6.97 3.81
N VAL A 242 -1.27 8.02 4.37
CA VAL A 242 0.13 8.09 4.77
C VAL A 242 0.22 8.64 6.19
N ASP A 243 1.21 8.17 6.93
CA ASP A 243 1.50 8.66 8.29
C ASP A 243 1.99 10.12 8.25
N ALA A 244 1.46 10.98 9.13
CA ALA A 244 1.85 12.38 9.20
C ALA A 244 3.34 12.56 9.56
N VAL A 245 3.91 11.66 10.33
CA VAL A 245 5.35 11.67 10.66
C VAL A 245 6.18 11.50 9.40
N THR A 246 5.77 10.62 8.50
CA THR A 246 6.40 10.44 7.18
C THR A 246 6.39 11.74 6.38
N ILE A 247 5.25 12.43 6.32
CA ILE A 247 5.13 13.71 5.58
C ILE A 247 6.09 14.76 6.13
N VAL A 248 6.15 14.91 7.47
CA VAL A 248 7.02 15.88 8.12
C VAL A 248 8.49 15.52 7.92
N SER A 249 8.84 14.23 8.07
CA SER A 249 10.20 13.73 7.83
C SER A 249 10.66 13.97 6.40
N ASP A 250 9.79 13.66 5.41
CA ASP A 250 10.09 13.90 3.98
C ASP A 250 10.24 15.39 3.70
N THR A 251 9.43 16.24 4.35
CA THR A 251 9.56 17.71 4.24
C THR A 251 10.91 18.19 4.76
N ILE A 252 11.37 17.69 5.90
CA ILE A 252 12.69 18.01 6.45
C ILE A 252 13.81 17.56 5.49
N ASN A 253 13.73 16.33 4.97
CA ASN A 253 14.69 15.81 4.01
C ASN A 253 14.70 16.64 2.71
N TYR A 254 13.54 17.10 2.26
CA TYR A 254 13.41 18.00 1.11
C TYR A 254 14.12 19.34 1.38
N MET A 255 13.95 19.92 2.57
CA MET A 255 14.64 21.16 2.96
C MET A 255 16.15 21.00 2.99
N PHE A 256 16.68 19.87 3.48
CA PHE A 256 18.11 19.57 3.44
C PHE A 256 18.62 19.48 1.99
N LYS A 257 17.95 18.74 1.14
CA LYS A 257 18.30 18.61 -0.28
C LYS A 257 18.25 19.96 -0.99
N HIS A 258 17.22 20.75 -0.74
CA HIS A 258 17.08 22.09 -1.31
C HIS A 258 18.24 23.00 -0.91
N TYR A 259 18.60 23.01 0.37
CA TYR A 259 19.71 23.81 0.87
C TYR A 259 21.05 23.38 0.24
N SER A 260 21.38 22.09 0.30
CA SER A 260 22.64 21.56 -0.27
C SER A 260 22.72 21.80 -1.78
N TYR A 261 21.60 21.67 -2.51
CA TYR A 261 21.56 21.98 -3.94
C TYR A 261 21.88 23.45 -4.21
N ASN A 262 21.23 24.38 -3.51
CA ASN A 262 21.44 25.81 -3.71
C ASN A 262 22.87 26.21 -3.30
N LYS A 263 23.40 25.73 -2.18
CA LYS A 263 24.76 25.97 -1.73
C LYS A 263 25.78 25.57 -2.80
N ASN A 264 25.61 24.39 -3.40
CA ASN A 264 26.54 23.83 -4.39
C ASN A 264 26.37 24.46 -5.78
N ASN A 265 25.29 25.17 -6.04
CA ASN A 265 25.00 25.75 -7.36
C ASN A 265 24.80 27.27 -7.32
N ILE A 266 25.23 27.97 -6.27
CA ILE A 266 25.03 29.41 -6.08
C ILE A 266 25.66 30.24 -7.20
N ASP A 267 26.79 29.78 -7.72
CA ASP A 267 27.59 30.46 -8.77
C ASP A 267 27.18 30.01 -10.18
N ASN A 268 26.24 29.10 -10.34
CA ASN A 268 25.83 28.61 -11.65
C ASN A 268 24.78 29.57 -12.28
N PRO A 269 25.14 30.31 -13.38
CA PRO A 269 24.24 31.28 -13.99
C PRO A 269 22.92 30.71 -14.49
N ILE A 270 22.90 29.42 -14.88
CA ILE A 270 21.71 28.74 -15.41
C ILE A 270 20.62 28.63 -14.32
N ASN A 271 21.01 28.42 -13.07
CA ASN A 271 20.07 28.29 -11.95
C ASN A 271 19.34 29.59 -11.60
N LYS A 272 19.88 30.75 -12.00
CA LYS A 272 19.24 32.05 -11.85
C LYS A 272 18.06 32.24 -12.82
N LEU A 273 17.98 31.43 -13.87
CA LEU A 273 16.95 31.47 -14.90
C LEU A 273 15.85 30.43 -14.70
N ILE A 274 16.06 29.44 -13.85
CA ILE A 274 15.09 28.38 -13.59
C ILE A 274 14.32 28.72 -12.31
N PRO A 275 12.97 28.84 -12.35
CA PRO A 275 12.17 29.02 -11.14
C PRO A 275 12.41 27.86 -10.16
N SER A 276 12.72 28.17 -8.91
CA SER A 276 12.99 27.15 -7.86
C SER A 276 11.81 26.21 -7.60
N THR A 277 10.59 26.61 -7.97
CA THR A 277 9.36 25.82 -7.85
C THR A 277 9.24 24.66 -8.84
N SER A 278 10.11 24.59 -9.87
CA SER A 278 10.07 23.54 -10.90
C SER A 278 10.95 22.31 -10.58
N LEU A 279 11.69 22.31 -9.45
CA LEU A 279 12.61 21.24 -9.10
C LEU A 279 12.03 20.37 -7.99
N ASN A 280 11.81 19.09 -8.30
CA ASN A 280 11.52 18.09 -7.27
C ASN A 280 12.82 17.54 -6.71
N TYR A 281 13.19 17.96 -5.48
CA TYR A 281 14.43 17.56 -4.83
C TYR A 281 14.35 16.17 -4.18
N LEU A 282 13.17 15.63 -3.93
CA LEU A 282 13.01 14.29 -3.33
C LEU A 282 13.59 13.21 -4.22
N ASN A 283 13.34 13.30 -5.53
CA ASN A 283 13.76 12.31 -6.52
C ASN A 283 15.16 12.57 -7.10
N LYS A 284 15.91 13.57 -6.61
CA LYS A 284 17.28 13.84 -7.01
C LYS A 284 18.27 13.24 -6.02
N GLU A 285 19.32 12.62 -6.56
CA GLU A 285 20.50 12.25 -5.80
C GLU A 285 21.31 13.52 -5.49
N ILE A 286 21.03 14.14 -4.34
CA ILE A 286 21.76 15.31 -3.84
C ILE A 286 22.49 14.86 -2.58
N ASN A 287 23.81 15.03 -2.60
CA ASN A 287 24.63 14.74 -1.44
C ASN A 287 24.39 15.82 -0.36
N VAL A 288 23.76 15.44 0.72
CA VAL A 288 23.52 16.27 1.91
C VAL A 288 24.57 15.92 2.94
N THR A 289 25.39 16.91 3.31
CA THR A 289 26.44 16.70 4.34
C THR A 289 25.88 16.89 5.74
N GLU A 290 26.54 16.26 6.74
CA GLU A 290 26.21 16.49 8.17
C GLU A 290 26.36 17.95 8.57
N GLU A 291 27.31 18.67 7.95
CA GLU A 291 27.47 20.11 8.14
C GLU A 291 26.26 20.90 7.65
N ASP A 292 25.69 20.53 6.49
CA ASP A 292 24.49 21.16 5.94
C ASP A 292 23.28 20.96 6.86
N LYS A 293 23.11 19.75 7.37
CA LYS A 293 22.05 19.43 8.34
C LYS A 293 22.21 20.22 9.63
N LYS A 294 23.45 20.31 10.15
CA LYS A 294 23.76 21.06 11.37
C LYS A 294 23.55 22.57 11.20
N ILE A 295 23.86 23.13 10.04
CA ILE A 295 23.63 24.55 9.77
C ILE A 295 22.14 24.87 9.77
N LEU A 296 21.29 24.01 9.19
CA LEU A 296 19.86 24.23 9.08
C LEU A 296 19.09 23.98 10.38
N MET A 297 19.41 22.91 11.12
CA MET A 297 18.64 22.45 12.28
C MET A 297 19.45 22.30 13.56
N GLY A 298 20.67 22.81 13.59
CA GLY A 298 21.54 22.71 14.77
C GLY A 298 21.81 21.25 15.15
N THR A 299 21.76 20.95 16.44
CA THR A 299 22.00 19.59 16.95
C THR A 299 20.94 18.59 16.53
N ILE A 300 19.70 19.01 16.26
CA ILE A 300 18.63 18.13 15.78
C ILE A 300 18.97 17.58 14.40
N GLY A 301 19.60 18.38 13.54
CA GLY A 301 20.01 17.94 12.21
C GLY A 301 21.09 16.84 12.21
N THR A 302 21.77 16.61 13.32
CA THR A 302 22.77 15.53 13.47
C THR A 302 22.20 14.22 14.01
N LEU A 303 20.90 14.18 14.31
CA LEU A 303 20.21 12.96 14.71
C LEU A 303 20.03 12.01 13.52
N GLU A 304 19.96 10.72 13.80
CA GLU A 304 19.58 9.72 12.81
C GLU A 304 18.12 9.92 12.37
N ASN A 305 17.80 9.50 11.15
CA ASN A 305 16.46 9.69 10.60
C ASN A 305 15.35 9.09 11.48
N GLU A 306 15.61 7.95 12.10
CA GLU A 306 14.64 7.29 12.99
C GLU A 306 14.44 8.07 14.31
N GLU A 307 15.47 8.72 14.82
CA GLU A 307 15.38 9.59 16.00
C GLU A 307 14.56 10.86 15.68
N ILE A 308 14.78 11.44 14.49
CA ILE A 308 13.99 12.59 14.03
C ILE A 308 12.50 12.20 13.89
N LYS A 309 12.21 11.05 13.29
CA LYS A 309 10.84 10.54 13.18
C LYS A 309 10.19 10.32 14.54
N GLN A 310 10.94 9.79 15.51
CA GLN A 310 10.44 9.60 16.88
C GLN A 310 10.07 10.94 17.54
N LEU A 311 10.92 11.97 17.40
CA LEU A 311 10.61 13.31 17.92
C LEU A 311 9.35 13.90 17.26
N ILE A 312 9.22 13.73 15.93
CA ILE A 312 8.03 14.19 15.20
C ILE A 312 6.79 13.45 15.72
N PHE A 313 6.88 12.14 15.92
CA PHE A 313 5.79 11.33 16.44
C PHE A 313 5.33 11.81 17.82
N GLU A 314 6.23 12.10 18.73
CA GLU A 314 5.90 12.61 20.07
C GLU A 314 5.13 13.94 20.02
N VAL A 315 5.46 14.81 19.05
CA VAL A 315 4.76 16.09 18.85
C VAL A 315 3.38 15.89 18.22
N LEU A 316 3.28 15.05 17.19
CA LEU A 316 2.05 14.88 16.41
C LEU A 316 1.05 13.95 17.09
N THR A 317 1.50 13.10 18.01
CA THR A 317 0.64 12.07 18.63
C THR A 317 0.72 12.08 20.15
N PRO A 318 0.35 13.22 20.80
CA PRO A 318 0.46 13.33 22.26
C PRO A 318 -0.42 12.33 23.01
N ILE A 319 -1.41 11.71 22.34
CA ILE A 319 -2.31 10.69 22.91
C ILE A 319 -1.89 9.27 22.47
N GLY A 320 -0.78 9.12 21.71
CA GLY A 320 -0.27 7.82 21.29
C GLY A 320 -0.97 7.19 20.06
N TYR A 321 -1.81 7.95 19.34
CA TYR A 321 -2.43 7.51 18.10
C TYR A 321 -1.72 8.13 16.90
N ASN A 322 -1.44 7.33 15.87
CA ASN A 322 -0.89 7.83 14.63
C ASN A 322 -1.89 8.73 13.91
N LEU A 323 -1.45 9.93 13.54
CA LEU A 323 -2.21 10.82 12.66
C LEU A 323 -2.01 10.38 11.21
N MET A 324 -3.08 9.86 10.60
CA MET A 324 -3.07 9.42 9.20
C MET A 324 -3.65 10.52 8.31
N VAL A 325 -3.01 10.77 7.18
CA VAL A 325 -3.35 11.82 6.23
C VAL A 325 -3.77 11.22 4.91
N THR A 326 -4.82 11.77 4.32
CA THR A 326 -5.34 11.40 3.00
C THR A 326 -5.54 12.65 2.14
N PRO A 327 -5.44 12.57 0.80
CA PRO A 327 -5.74 13.69 -0.08
C PRO A 327 -7.18 14.19 0.07
N LYS A 328 -7.39 15.48 -0.15
CA LYS A 328 -8.71 16.11 -0.10
C LYS A 328 -9.70 15.47 -1.09
N GLU A 329 -9.20 15.05 -2.24
CA GLU A 329 -9.98 14.46 -3.35
C GLU A 329 -10.26 12.98 -3.17
N ILE A 330 -10.08 12.43 -1.96
CA ILE A 330 -10.16 10.98 -1.68
C ILE A 330 -11.50 10.38 -2.12
N ASP A 331 -12.62 11.08 -1.93
CA ASP A 331 -13.96 10.57 -2.32
C ASP A 331 -14.02 10.28 -3.82
N PHE A 332 -13.54 11.22 -4.63
CA PHE A 332 -13.52 11.07 -6.09
C PHE A 332 -12.52 9.99 -6.54
N LEU A 333 -11.36 9.93 -5.91
CA LEU A 333 -10.34 8.91 -6.21
C LEU A 333 -10.81 7.51 -5.86
N MET A 334 -11.54 7.34 -4.73
CA MET A 334 -12.12 6.06 -4.35
C MET A 334 -13.09 5.52 -5.39
N ASP A 335 -13.93 6.39 -6.00
CA ASP A 335 -14.83 5.99 -7.10
C ASP A 335 -14.04 5.42 -8.28
N LYS A 336 -12.94 6.05 -8.65
CA LYS A 336 -12.14 5.62 -9.81
C LYS A 336 -11.32 4.35 -9.53
N LEU A 337 -10.76 4.24 -8.32
CA LEU A 337 -9.98 3.07 -7.91
C LEU A 337 -10.86 1.85 -7.72
N SER A 338 -12.03 2.01 -7.09
CA SER A 338 -13.01 0.93 -6.92
C SER A 338 -13.57 0.44 -8.26
N ASP A 339 -13.75 1.34 -9.24
CA ASP A 339 -14.12 0.99 -10.62
C ASP A 339 -13.03 0.13 -11.29
N ILE A 340 -11.75 0.54 -11.20
CA ILE A 340 -10.62 -0.24 -11.73
C ILE A 340 -10.60 -1.64 -11.14
N ILE A 341 -10.71 -1.74 -9.82
CA ILE A 341 -10.58 -3.01 -9.10
C ILE A 341 -11.80 -3.90 -9.36
N GLY A 342 -13.02 -3.42 -9.14
CA GLY A 342 -14.23 -4.22 -9.30
C GLY A 342 -14.43 -4.70 -10.73
N ASN A 343 -14.39 -3.79 -11.71
CA ASN A 343 -14.49 -4.16 -13.11
C ASN A 343 -13.28 -4.93 -13.63
N GLY A 344 -12.09 -4.66 -13.10
CA GLY A 344 -10.89 -5.44 -13.41
C GLY A 344 -10.99 -6.88 -12.93
N ILE A 345 -11.54 -7.12 -11.74
CA ILE A 345 -11.84 -8.45 -11.21
C ILE A 345 -12.83 -9.18 -12.12
N ASN A 346 -13.90 -8.51 -12.56
CA ASN A 346 -14.86 -9.09 -13.51
C ASN A 346 -14.17 -9.56 -14.80
N ASN A 347 -13.30 -8.71 -15.37
CA ASN A 347 -12.56 -9.02 -16.60
C ASN A 347 -11.51 -10.13 -16.41
N ALA A 348 -11.00 -10.29 -15.18
CA ALA A 348 -10.05 -11.37 -14.85
C ALA A 348 -10.76 -12.70 -14.62
N LEU A 349 -11.93 -12.69 -13.95
CA LEU A 349 -12.63 -13.90 -13.52
C LEU A 349 -13.63 -14.44 -14.54
N HIS A 350 -14.22 -13.59 -15.36
CA HIS A 350 -15.27 -13.96 -16.30
C HIS A 350 -14.82 -13.78 -17.75
N ASN A 351 -14.47 -14.87 -18.43
CA ASN A 351 -14.04 -14.80 -19.84
C ASN A 351 -15.13 -14.19 -20.74
N LYS A 352 -16.41 -14.43 -20.40
CA LYS A 352 -17.55 -13.90 -21.17
C LYS A 352 -17.60 -12.36 -21.17
N VAL A 353 -17.21 -11.70 -20.08
CA VAL A 353 -17.18 -10.23 -20.00
C VAL A 353 -16.20 -9.61 -21.01
N ASN A 354 -15.10 -10.31 -21.32
CA ASN A 354 -14.13 -9.85 -22.31
C ASN A 354 -14.60 -10.01 -23.76
N GLU A 355 -15.64 -10.81 -24.03
CA GLU A 355 -16.23 -10.98 -25.35
C GLU A 355 -17.29 -9.92 -25.66
N ILE A 356 -17.81 -9.24 -24.63
CA ILE A 356 -18.88 -8.24 -24.74
C ILE A 356 -18.32 -6.82 -24.84
N ASN A 357 -17.12 -6.58 -24.31
CA ASN A 357 -16.39 -5.30 -24.34
C ASN A 357 -15.36 -5.26 -25.48
#